data_0c9a74c8e577cede86d95e35f7d79819
#
_entry.id   0c9a74c8e577cede86d95e35f7d79819
#
_cell.length_a   1.000
_cell.length_b   1.000
_cell.length_c   1.000
_cell.angle_alpha   90.00
_cell.angle_beta   90.00
_cell.angle_gamma   90.00
#
_symmetry.space_group_name_H-M   'P 1'
#
loop_
_entity.id
_entity.type
_entity.pdbx_description
1 polymer ?
#
loop_
_entity_poly.entity_id
_entity_poly.type
_entity_poly.pdbx_seq_one_letter_code
_entity_poly.pdbx_strand_id
1 'polypeptide(L)'
;MSNMNKYIMSLDQGTTSSRCILFDKQGRICSMAQKEFAQIYPEPGWVEHDPMEIWASQMSVVTEAVSRIGASADDIAALGITNQRETTVVWDRRTGRPIYNAIVWQCRRTADYINRLKCDGMEDYVRKTTGLVPDAYFSASKLAWILDNVEGARKDAAAGNLLFGTVDTWLIWNLTKGEVHVTDYTNASRTMMFDIHNLCWDKKIIEYFDIPEVMLPQVKPSGCVYGYTENSLFGGCIPIAGAAGDQQAALFGQCCFDAGEVKNTYGTGCFLLMNTGDKAVESKNGLLTTIAAGTDNDVQYALEGSIFVAGAGIQWLRDEMNILETSAQSEKYARSVGDTAGVYVVPAFTGLGAPYWNPYARGTVVGITRGCTKAHFVRAVLESMAYQTYDILKIMENESGVDIPKLKVDGGASKNDFLMQFQSDILNVDVLRPECVETTALGAAYLAGIAVGYWKDKDDIRKNWAISNTFHPDLADAGRQELLSGWERAVKGALAWAEA
;
A
#
# COMPACT_ATOMS: atom_id res chain seq x y z
N MET A 1 37.97 17.18 7.06
CA MET A 1 36.58 17.06 7.53
C MET A 1 35.95 15.97 6.68
N SER A 2 35.58 14.84 7.28
CA SER A 2 34.92 13.76 6.52
C SER A 2 33.64 14.33 5.90
N ASN A 3 33.49 14.19 4.58
CA ASN A 3 32.20 14.40 3.92
C ASN A 3 31.20 13.44 4.58
N MET A 4 30.46 13.89 5.57
CA MET A 4 29.34 13.09 6.08
C MET A 4 28.25 13.14 5.01
N ASN A 5 27.85 11.97 4.53
CA ASN A 5 26.69 11.83 3.64
C ASN A 5 25.52 12.62 4.23
N LYS A 6 24.90 13.47 3.42
CA LYS A 6 23.93 14.46 3.90
C LYS A 6 22.50 13.96 3.83
N TYR A 7 22.23 13.01 2.93
CA TYR A 7 20.87 12.61 2.57
C TYR A 7 20.69 11.10 2.51
N ILE A 8 19.46 10.66 2.76
CA ILE A 8 18.97 9.36 2.30
C ILE A 8 18.04 9.61 1.11
N MET A 9 18.25 8.87 0.03
CA MET A 9 17.39 8.88 -1.15
C MET A 9 16.30 7.82 -0.99
N SER A 10 15.05 8.18 -1.26
CA SER A 10 13.92 7.25 -1.33
C SER A 10 13.31 7.25 -2.71
N LEU A 11 13.16 6.06 -3.30
CA LEU A 11 12.41 5.82 -4.52
C LEU A 11 11.03 5.29 -4.14
N ASP A 12 9.99 6.02 -4.49
CA ASP A 12 8.59 5.64 -4.26
C ASP A 12 7.93 5.36 -5.61
N GLN A 13 7.79 4.08 -5.93
CA GLN A 13 7.18 3.62 -7.17
C GLN A 13 5.70 3.29 -6.95
N GLY A 14 4.88 4.32 -7.01
CA GLY A 14 3.43 4.17 -6.89
C GLY A 14 2.77 3.52 -8.10
N THR A 15 1.45 3.34 -8.06
CA THR A 15 0.68 2.74 -9.15
C THR A 15 0.60 3.67 -10.38
N THR A 16 0.53 4.98 -10.18
CA THR A 16 0.31 5.95 -11.28
C THR A 16 1.49 6.89 -11.51
N SER A 17 2.45 6.90 -10.60
CA SER A 17 3.59 7.83 -10.66
C SER A 17 4.83 7.27 -9.96
N SER A 18 5.99 7.69 -10.46
CA SER A 18 7.29 7.49 -9.84
C SER A 18 7.69 8.74 -9.08
N ARG A 19 8.30 8.57 -7.92
CA ARG A 19 8.73 9.66 -7.04
C ARG A 19 10.13 9.41 -6.52
N CYS A 20 10.93 10.47 -6.37
CA CYS A 20 12.20 10.44 -5.68
C CYS A 20 12.22 11.56 -4.64
N ILE A 21 12.56 11.22 -3.41
CA ILE A 21 12.65 12.17 -2.30
C ILE A 21 14.00 12.01 -1.60
N LEU A 22 14.66 13.14 -1.32
CA LEU A 22 15.87 13.18 -0.51
C LEU A 22 15.52 13.72 0.87
N PHE A 23 15.86 12.95 1.89
CA PHE A 23 15.62 13.29 3.30
C PHE A 23 16.93 13.61 4.03
N ASP A 24 16.91 14.62 4.90
CA ASP A 24 18.01 14.91 5.81
C ASP A 24 17.97 14.05 7.09
N LYS A 25 18.92 14.27 7.97
CA LYS A 25 19.05 13.56 9.26
C LYS A 25 17.85 13.74 10.17
N GLN A 26 17.07 14.80 10.01
CA GLN A 26 15.85 15.09 10.76
C GLN A 26 14.60 14.52 10.10
N GLY A 27 14.74 13.78 8.99
CA GLY A 27 13.60 13.23 8.22
C GLY A 27 12.84 14.29 7.43
N ARG A 28 13.41 15.48 7.20
CA ARG A 28 12.79 16.57 6.44
C ARG A 28 13.08 16.39 4.95
N ILE A 29 12.09 16.72 4.13
CA ILE A 29 12.22 16.69 2.68
C ILE A 29 13.13 17.85 2.23
N CYS A 30 14.28 17.52 1.63
CA CYS A 30 15.22 18.47 1.05
C CYS A 30 15.00 18.68 -0.45
N SER A 31 14.61 17.63 -1.14
CA SER A 31 14.24 17.67 -2.56
C SER A 31 13.23 16.59 -2.87
N MET A 32 12.34 16.86 -3.83
CA MET A 32 11.35 15.88 -4.32
C MET A 32 11.09 16.13 -5.79
N ALA A 33 10.98 15.05 -6.56
CA ALA A 33 10.46 15.06 -7.93
C ALA A 33 9.47 13.92 -8.11
N GLN A 34 8.46 14.16 -8.95
CA GLN A 34 7.41 13.19 -9.26
C GLN A 34 7.06 13.25 -10.75
N LYS A 35 6.77 12.08 -11.33
CA LYS A 35 6.35 11.96 -12.71
C LYS A 35 5.32 10.85 -12.86
N GLU A 36 4.22 11.13 -13.52
CA GLU A 36 3.24 10.12 -13.91
C GLU A 36 3.77 9.31 -15.09
N PHE A 37 3.26 8.07 -15.22
CA PHE A 37 3.53 7.18 -16.35
C PHE A 37 2.24 6.54 -16.88
N ALA A 38 2.30 6.00 -18.10
CA ALA A 38 1.13 5.50 -18.80
C ALA A 38 0.52 4.28 -18.11
N GLN A 39 -0.80 4.28 -18.04
CA GLN A 39 -1.59 3.13 -17.61
C GLN A 39 -2.13 2.43 -18.86
N ILE A 40 -2.01 1.11 -18.95
CA ILE A 40 -2.39 0.32 -20.12
C ILE A 40 -3.60 -0.55 -19.75
N TYR A 41 -4.69 -0.43 -20.53
CA TYR A 41 -5.94 -1.15 -20.32
C TYR A 41 -6.30 -1.97 -21.57
N PRO A 42 -5.69 -3.16 -21.80
CA PRO A 42 -5.87 -3.93 -23.03
C PRO A 42 -7.30 -4.46 -23.21
N GLU A 43 -7.93 -4.87 -22.13
CA GLU A 43 -9.26 -5.46 -22.08
C GLU A 43 -10.02 -4.97 -20.83
N PRO A 44 -11.35 -5.08 -20.77
CA PRO A 44 -12.12 -4.75 -19.57
C PRO A 44 -11.63 -5.53 -18.33
N GLY A 45 -11.25 -4.80 -17.28
CA GLY A 45 -10.71 -5.37 -16.05
C GLY A 45 -9.22 -5.78 -16.12
N TRP A 46 -8.54 -5.54 -17.24
CA TRP A 46 -7.10 -5.75 -17.37
C TRP A 46 -6.35 -4.43 -17.14
N VAL A 47 -5.28 -4.51 -16.37
CA VAL A 47 -4.42 -3.35 -16.07
C VAL A 47 -2.97 -3.78 -16.18
N GLU A 48 -2.20 -3.03 -16.95
CA GLU A 48 -0.78 -3.29 -17.20
C GLU A 48 0.04 -2.01 -17.13
N HIS A 49 1.33 -2.19 -16.82
CA HIS A 49 2.35 -1.15 -16.96
C HIS A 49 3.50 -1.65 -17.86
N ASP A 50 4.14 -0.74 -18.59
CA ASP A 50 5.43 -1.03 -19.23
C ASP A 50 6.53 -0.98 -18.15
N PRO A 51 7.23 -2.11 -17.86
CA PRO A 51 8.32 -2.11 -16.88
C PRO A 51 9.49 -1.19 -17.27
N MET A 52 9.68 -0.96 -18.56
CA MET A 52 10.74 -0.05 -19.04
C MET A 52 10.35 1.42 -18.79
N GLU A 53 9.07 1.75 -18.88
CA GLU A 53 8.58 3.09 -18.53
C GLU A 53 8.65 3.35 -17.03
N ILE A 54 8.34 2.32 -16.19
CA ILE A 54 8.57 2.36 -14.73
C ILE A 54 10.03 2.72 -14.46
N TRP A 55 10.98 1.99 -15.06
CA TRP A 55 12.40 2.25 -14.89
C TRP A 55 12.81 3.65 -15.37
N ALA A 56 12.40 4.04 -16.58
CA ALA A 56 12.76 5.33 -17.17
C ALA A 56 12.18 6.52 -16.38
N SER A 57 10.92 6.43 -15.94
CA SER A 57 10.29 7.47 -15.13
C SER A 57 10.96 7.59 -13.76
N GLN A 58 11.33 6.47 -13.13
CA GLN A 58 12.03 6.47 -11.85
C GLN A 58 13.41 7.13 -11.97
N MET A 59 14.19 6.83 -13.00
CA MET A 59 15.48 7.47 -13.25
C MET A 59 15.34 8.96 -13.59
N SER A 60 14.27 9.33 -14.30
CA SER A 60 13.97 10.73 -14.60
C SER A 60 13.77 11.57 -13.32
N VAL A 61 12.94 11.07 -12.37
CA VAL A 61 12.69 11.79 -11.11
C VAL A 61 13.89 11.78 -10.18
N VAL A 62 14.73 10.74 -10.21
CA VAL A 62 16.00 10.72 -9.49
C VAL A 62 16.91 11.85 -9.98
N THR A 63 17.14 11.92 -11.30
CA THR A 63 17.98 12.94 -11.92
C THR A 63 17.48 14.34 -11.56
N GLU A 64 16.18 14.57 -11.63
CA GLU A 64 15.56 15.85 -11.31
C GLU A 64 15.73 16.20 -9.82
N ALA A 65 15.42 15.28 -8.90
CA ALA A 65 15.48 15.53 -7.46
C ALA A 65 16.93 15.83 -7.00
N VAL A 66 17.90 15.09 -7.51
CA VAL A 66 19.33 15.29 -7.21
C VAL A 66 19.81 16.61 -7.77
N SER A 67 19.47 16.94 -9.02
CA SER A 67 19.90 18.19 -9.69
C SER A 67 19.35 19.43 -9.00
N ARG A 68 18.12 19.39 -8.46
CA ARG A 68 17.48 20.56 -7.79
C ARG A 68 18.28 21.10 -6.62
N ILE A 69 19.03 20.26 -5.93
CA ILE A 69 19.85 20.65 -4.76
C ILE A 69 21.35 20.53 -5.02
N GLY A 70 21.75 20.18 -6.26
CA GLY A 70 23.16 20.01 -6.64
C GLY A 70 23.87 18.91 -5.85
N ALA A 71 23.15 17.86 -5.44
CA ALA A 71 23.73 16.72 -4.74
C ALA A 71 24.48 15.80 -5.70
N SER A 72 25.47 15.06 -5.18
CA SER A 72 26.23 14.02 -5.85
C SER A 72 26.03 12.68 -5.17
N ALA A 73 26.51 11.59 -5.74
CA ALA A 73 26.48 10.28 -5.10
C ALA A 73 27.16 10.26 -3.73
N ASP A 74 28.22 11.06 -3.55
CA ASP A 74 28.95 11.18 -2.28
C ASP A 74 28.14 11.87 -1.17
N ASP A 75 27.08 12.60 -1.53
CA ASP A 75 26.18 13.22 -0.55
C ASP A 75 25.07 12.26 -0.08
N ILE A 76 24.91 11.09 -0.70
CA ILE A 76 23.82 10.13 -0.44
C ILE A 76 24.38 8.94 0.35
N ALA A 77 23.89 8.76 1.57
CA ALA A 77 24.32 7.67 2.45
C ALA A 77 23.79 6.31 2.00
N ALA A 78 22.55 6.27 1.57
CA ALA A 78 21.89 5.05 1.07
C ALA A 78 20.65 5.40 0.24
N LEU A 79 20.15 4.38 -0.47
CA LEU A 79 18.93 4.39 -1.26
C LEU A 79 17.95 3.39 -0.65
N GLY A 80 16.72 3.84 -0.38
CA GLY A 80 15.58 3.01 -0.01
C GLY A 80 14.55 2.97 -1.14
N ILE A 81 13.87 1.84 -1.29
CA ILE A 81 12.84 1.61 -2.30
C ILE A 81 11.53 1.28 -1.61
N THR A 82 10.45 1.92 -2.04
CA THR A 82 9.09 1.51 -1.72
C THR A 82 8.28 1.45 -3.00
N ASN A 83 7.31 0.56 -3.06
CA ASN A 83 6.63 0.26 -4.32
C ASN A 83 5.18 -0.18 -4.12
N GLN A 84 4.36 0.05 -5.16
CA GLN A 84 3.11 -0.67 -5.34
C GLN A 84 3.37 -2.18 -5.25
N ARG A 85 2.61 -2.87 -4.41
CA ARG A 85 2.82 -4.30 -4.15
C ARG A 85 2.17 -5.16 -5.23
N GLU A 86 2.43 -6.44 -5.23
CA GLU A 86 1.81 -7.53 -6.03
C GLU A 86 1.95 -7.40 -7.56
N THR A 87 2.30 -6.22 -8.07
CA THR A 87 2.51 -6.02 -9.51
C THR A 87 3.66 -6.89 -9.99
N THR A 88 3.37 -7.72 -10.99
CA THR A 88 4.20 -8.86 -11.41
C THR A 88 4.99 -8.53 -12.66
N VAL A 89 6.31 -8.65 -12.59
CA VAL A 89 7.24 -8.47 -13.71
C VAL A 89 7.98 -9.77 -13.99
N VAL A 90 8.10 -10.15 -15.27
CA VAL A 90 8.90 -11.29 -15.72
C VAL A 90 9.84 -10.82 -16.84
N TRP A 91 11.12 -11.14 -16.71
CA TRP A 91 12.13 -10.72 -17.68
C TRP A 91 13.17 -11.82 -17.99
N ASP A 92 13.77 -11.73 -19.15
CA ASP A 92 14.89 -12.60 -19.53
C ASP A 92 16.19 -12.12 -18.85
N ARG A 93 16.79 -12.97 -18.02
CA ARG A 93 18.00 -12.65 -17.24
C ARG A 93 19.23 -12.34 -18.09
N ARG A 94 19.26 -12.83 -19.34
CA ARG A 94 20.40 -12.67 -20.27
C ARG A 94 20.37 -11.30 -20.94
N THR A 95 19.18 -10.78 -21.21
CA THR A 95 18.98 -9.51 -21.93
C THR A 95 18.52 -8.37 -21.02
N GLY A 96 18.02 -8.68 -19.82
CA GLY A 96 17.37 -7.73 -18.91
C GLY A 96 16.05 -7.18 -19.45
N ARG A 97 15.44 -7.77 -20.49
CA ARG A 97 14.21 -7.28 -21.11
C ARG A 97 13.00 -8.01 -20.57
N PRO A 98 11.94 -7.27 -20.20
CA PRO A 98 10.65 -7.88 -19.89
C PRO A 98 10.13 -8.71 -21.07
N ILE A 99 9.53 -9.87 -20.76
CA ILE A 99 8.90 -10.71 -21.80
C ILE A 99 7.43 -10.36 -22.01
N TYR A 100 6.85 -9.62 -21.08
CA TYR A 100 5.48 -9.10 -21.11
C TYR A 100 5.39 -7.81 -20.28
N ASN A 101 4.31 -7.03 -20.44
CA ASN A 101 4.02 -5.91 -19.57
C ASN A 101 3.85 -6.38 -18.12
N ALA A 102 4.14 -5.52 -17.16
CA ALA A 102 3.86 -5.80 -15.75
C ALA A 102 2.35 -5.90 -15.54
N ILE A 103 1.88 -7.03 -14.98
CA ILE A 103 0.46 -7.19 -14.64
C ILE A 103 0.24 -6.56 -13.28
N VAL A 104 -0.59 -5.50 -13.27
CA VAL A 104 -0.82 -4.66 -12.07
C VAL A 104 -1.71 -5.38 -11.05
N TRP A 105 -1.54 -5.05 -9.78
CA TRP A 105 -2.32 -5.58 -8.67
C TRP A 105 -3.85 -5.47 -8.85
N GLN A 106 -4.33 -4.43 -9.54
CA GLN A 106 -5.74 -4.20 -9.85
C GLN A 106 -6.32 -5.14 -10.92
N CYS A 107 -5.44 -5.80 -11.70
CA CYS A 107 -5.84 -6.61 -12.85
C CYS A 107 -6.62 -7.87 -12.43
N ARG A 108 -7.78 -8.11 -13.06
CA ARG A 108 -8.68 -9.22 -12.72
C ARG A 108 -8.59 -10.41 -13.69
N ARG A 109 -7.67 -10.39 -14.71
CA ARG A 109 -7.56 -11.43 -15.75
C ARG A 109 -7.33 -12.84 -15.23
N THR A 110 -6.79 -12.97 -14.03
CA THR A 110 -6.43 -14.27 -13.44
C THR A 110 -7.48 -14.82 -12.47
N ALA A 111 -8.70 -14.26 -12.48
CA ALA A 111 -9.78 -14.71 -11.60
C ALA A 111 -10.08 -16.23 -11.76
N ASP A 112 -9.98 -16.77 -12.97
CA ASP A 112 -10.23 -18.19 -13.23
C ASP A 112 -9.17 -19.11 -12.62
N TYR A 113 -7.91 -18.67 -12.53
CA TYR A 113 -6.85 -19.39 -11.80
C TYR A 113 -7.20 -19.52 -10.32
N ILE A 114 -7.72 -18.44 -9.74
CA ILE A 114 -8.13 -18.41 -8.34
C ILE A 114 -9.38 -19.25 -8.09
N ASN A 115 -10.37 -19.18 -8.98
CA ASN A 115 -11.55 -20.03 -8.89
C ASN A 115 -11.17 -21.53 -8.93
N ARG A 116 -10.25 -21.91 -9.81
CA ARG A 116 -9.72 -23.28 -9.86
C ARG A 116 -9.04 -23.67 -8.56
N LEU A 117 -8.14 -22.82 -8.04
CA LEU A 117 -7.44 -23.04 -6.77
C LEU A 117 -8.43 -23.30 -5.60
N LYS A 118 -9.52 -22.53 -5.54
CA LYS A 118 -10.57 -22.72 -4.53
C LYS A 118 -11.33 -24.03 -4.74
N CYS A 119 -11.69 -24.37 -5.99
CA CYS A 119 -12.34 -25.64 -6.32
C CYS A 119 -11.47 -26.86 -5.98
N ASP A 120 -10.14 -26.73 -6.11
CA ASP A 120 -9.18 -27.78 -5.77
C ASP A 120 -8.91 -27.87 -4.24
N GLY A 121 -9.60 -27.06 -3.43
CA GLY A 121 -9.54 -27.11 -1.96
C GLY A 121 -8.27 -26.52 -1.37
N MET A 122 -7.55 -25.67 -2.10
CA MET A 122 -6.30 -25.04 -1.65
C MET A 122 -6.52 -23.77 -0.81
N GLU A 123 -7.75 -23.27 -0.69
CA GLU A 123 -8.04 -21.98 -0.05
C GLU A 123 -7.52 -21.88 1.38
N ASP A 124 -7.86 -22.86 2.23
CA ASP A 124 -7.43 -22.87 3.64
C ASP A 124 -5.91 -23.00 3.77
N TYR A 125 -5.30 -23.79 2.88
CA TYR A 125 -3.84 -23.93 2.89
C TYR A 125 -3.15 -22.60 2.56
N VAL A 126 -3.58 -21.94 1.49
CA VAL A 126 -3.02 -20.63 1.11
C VAL A 126 -3.20 -19.62 2.22
N ARG A 127 -4.40 -19.52 2.80
CA ARG A 127 -4.68 -18.59 3.90
C ARG A 127 -3.76 -18.83 5.10
N LYS A 128 -3.60 -20.06 5.53
CA LYS A 128 -2.77 -20.39 6.69
C LYS A 128 -1.28 -20.17 6.45
N THR A 129 -0.81 -20.49 5.25
CA THR A 129 0.62 -20.39 4.90
C THR A 129 1.03 -18.95 4.60
N THR A 130 0.19 -18.19 3.88
CA THR A 130 0.58 -16.87 3.35
C THR A 130 -0.08 -15.70 4.10
N GLY A 131 -1.08 -15.96 4.95
CA GLY A 131 -1.91 -14.92 5.57
C GLY A 131 -2.89 -14.23 4.64
N LEU A 132 -2.97 -14.66 3.37
CA LEU A 132 -3.75 -14.00 2.32
C LEU A 132 -5.00 -14.81 1.95
N VAL A 133 -6.07 -14.13 1.60
CA VAL A 133 -7.20 -14.76 0.91
C VAL A 133 -6.82 -15.03 -0.55
N PRO A 134 -7.15 -16.19 -1.14
CA PRO A 134 -6.89 -16.39 -2.57
C PRO A 134 -7.68 -15.40 -3.43
N ASP A 135 -6.96 -14.53 -4.10
CA ASP A 135 -7.52 -13.52 -5.01
C ASP A 135 -6.56 -13.19 -6.17
N ALA A 136 -7.10 -12.76 -7.31
CA ALA A 136 -6.34 -12.28 -8.47
C ALA A 136 -5.50 -11.02 -8.16
N TYR A 137 -5.69 -10.41 -7.02
CA TYR A 137 -4.90 -9.31 -6.48
C TYR A 137 -3.42 -9.66 -6.36
N PHE A 138 -3.09 -10.88 -5.90
CA PHE A 138 -1.73 -11.32 -5.57
C PHE A 138 -0.95 -11.84 -6.78
N SER A 139 0.38 -11.95 -6.66
CA SER A 139 1.29 -12.17 -7.79
C SER A 139 1.24 -13.57 -8.40
N ALA A 140 1.01 -14.64 -7.61
CA ALA A 140 1.14 -16.03 -8.05
C ALA A 140 0.36 -16.35 -9.34
N SER A 141 -0.92 -15.99 -9.37
CA SER A 141 -1.77 -16.25 -10.53
C SER A 141 -1.39 -15.43 -11.76
N LYS A 142 -0.84 -14.20 -11.56
CA LYS A 142 -0.34 -13.36 -12.65
C LYS A 142 0.94 -13.94 -13.26
N LEU A 143 1.85 -14.44 -12.42
CA LEU A 143 3.06 -15.13 -12.89
C LEU A 143 2.70 -16.37 -13.68
N ALA A 144 1.79 -17.23 -13.17
CA ALA A 144 1.32 -18.40 -13.89
C ALA A 144 0.69 -18.02 -15.25
N TRP A 145 -0.13 -16.97 -15.27
CA TRP A 145 -0.75 -16.48 -16.50
C TRP A 145 0.30 -16.03 -17.55
N ILE A 146 1.33 -15.30 -17.15
CA ILE A 146 2.41 -14.89 -18.07
C ILE A 146 3.10 -16.13 -18.66
N LEU A 147 3.43 -17.10 -17.82
CA LEU A 147 4.10 -18.33 -18.26
C LEU A 147 3.24 -19.16 -19.22
N ASP A 148 1.92 -19.14 -19.05
CA ASP A 148 0.97 -19.89 -19.92
C ASP A 148 0.67 -19.17 -21.23
N ASN A 149 0.71 -17.82 -21.26
CA ASN A 149 0.21 -17.05 -22.41
C ASN A 149 1.31 -16.39 -23.25
N VAL A 150 2.56 -16.36 -22.76
CA VAL A 150 3.70 -15.88 -23.56
C VAL A 150 4.39 -17.09 -24.19
N GLU A 151 4.50 -17.07 -25.52
CA GLU A 151 5.09 -18.18 -26.29
C GLU A 151 6.50 -18.51 -25.81
N GLY A 152 6.74 -19.78 -25.49
CA GLY A 152 8.04 -20.27 -25.03
C GLY A 152 8.36 -19.98 -23.57
N ALA A 153 7.57 -19.17 -22.85
CA ALA A 153 7.89 -18.73 -21.49
C ALA A 153 8.06 -19.88 -20.50
N ARG A 154 7.18 -20.89 -20.50
CA ARG A 154 7.33 -22.08 -19.64
C ARG A 154 8.66 -22.81 -19.86
N LYS A 155 9.09 -22.98 -21.12
CA LYS A 155 10.36 -23.62 -21.47
C LYS A 155 11.55 -22.81 -20.99
N ASP A 156 11.52 -21.48 -21.22
CA ASP A 156 12.60 -20.59 -20.81
C ASP A 156 12.67 -20.45 -19.27
N ALA A 157 11.53 -20.46 -18.59
CA ALA A 157 11.45 -20.50 -17.15
C ALA A 157 12.09 -21.76 -16.56
N ALA A 158 11.72 -22.95 -17.08
CA ALA A 158 12.30 -24.23 -16.66
C ALA A 158 13.81 -24.33 -16.95
N ALA A 159 14.29 -23.65 -17.99
CA ALA A 159 15.70 -23.55 -18.32
C ALA A 159 16.48 -22.53 -17.44
N GLY A 160 15.81 -21.81 -16.55
CA GLY A 160 16.40 -20.76 -15.69
C GLY A 160 16.76 -19.48 -16.45
N ASN A 161 16.19 -19.25 -17.62
CA ASN A 161 16.42 -18.05 -18.42
C ASN A 161 15.54 -16.87 -17.99
N LEU A 162 14.43 -17.10 -17.29
CA LEU A 162 13.50 -16.07 -16.85
C LEU A 162 13.64 -15.82 -15.35
N LEU A 163 13.43 -14.58 -14.97
CA LEU A 163 13.33 -14.12 -13.58
C LEU A 163 11.98 -13.48 -13.34
N PHE A 164 11.48 -13.66 -12.13
CA PHE A 164 10.28 -13.01 -11.61
C PHE A 164 10.66 -11.99 -10.53
N GLY A 165 9.89 -10.94 -10.43
CA GLY A 165 9.92 -10.03 -9.29
C GLY A 165 8.69 -9.15 -9.21
N THR A 166 8.52 -8.57 -8.04
CA THR A 166 7.71 -7.39 -7.82
C THR A 166 8.50 -6.15 -8.22
N VAL A 167 7.90 -4.98 -8.12
CA VAL A 167 8.51 -3.74 -8.66
C VAL A 167 9.83 -3.40 -7.96
N ASP A 168 9.96 -3.66 -6.66
CA ASP A 168 11.24 -3.53 -5.92
C ASP A 168 12.35 -4.36 -6.54
N THR A 169 12.08 -5.64 -6.81
CA THR A 169 13.05 -6.55 -7.44
C THR A 169 13.47 -6.04 -8.83
N TRP A 170 12.52 -5.56 -9.62
CA TRP A 170 12.77 -4.99 -10.94
C TRP A 170 13.66 -3.74 -10.85
N LEU A 171 13.41 -2.85 -9.89
CA LEU A 171 14.22 -1.67 -9.68
C LEU A 171 15.63 -2.02 -9.19
N ILE A 172 15.77 -2.93 -8.21
CA ILE A 172 17.08 -3.39 -7.71
C ILE A 172 17.88 -4.04 -8.82
N TRP A 173 17.25 -4.90 -9.63
CA TRP A 173 17.88 -5.55 -10.78
C TRP A 173 18.48 -4.50 -11.75
N ASN A 174 17.71 -3.48 -12.10
CA ASN A 174 18.17 -2.43 -13.03
C ASN A 174 19.22 -1.51 -12.39
N LEU A 175 19.06 -1.15 -11.11
CA LEU A 175 20.02 -0.33 -10.37
C LEU A 175 21.38 -1.00 -10.23
N THR A 176 21.41 -2.32 -10.16
CA THR A 176 22.64 -3.15 -10.05
C THR A 176 23.12 -3.71 -11.39
N LYS A 177 22.49 -3.30 -12.50
CA LYS A 177 22.77 -3.86 -13.85
C LYS A 177 22.76 -5.39 -13.93
N GLY A 178 21.83 -6.00 -13.21
CA GLY A 178 21.59 -7.44 -13.27
C GLY A 178 22.46 -8.28 -12.32
N GLU A 179 23.17 -7.65 -11.40
CA GLU A 179 23.99 -8.39 -10.42
C GLU A 179 23.17 -8.97 -9.26
N VAL A 180 22.05 -8.30 -8.88
CA VAL A 180 21.27 -8.66 -7.70
C VAL A 180 19.84 -8.96 -8.06
N HIS A 181 19.38 -10.18 -7.75
CA HIS A 181 17.99 -10.63 -7.88
C HIS A 181 17.43 -10.93 -6.48
N VAL A 182 16.75 -9.96 -5.88
CA VAL A 182 16.34 -9.96 -4.49
C VAL A 182 15.03 -9.22 -4.30
N THR A 183 14.26 -9.64 -3.31
CA THR A 183 13.09 -8.91 -2.78
C THR A 183 13.15 -8.87 -1.25
N ASP A 184 12.26 -8.12 -0.62
CA ASP A 184 12.12 -8.10 0.84
C ASP A 184 10.97 -8.97 1.34
N TYR A 185 10.92 -9.20 2.66
CA TYR A 185 9.85 -9.98 3.29
C TYR A 185 8.46 -9.38 3.04
N THR A 186 8.34 -8.06 3.01
CA THR A 186 7.03 -7.42 2.86
C THR A 186 6.47 -7.61 1.45
N ASN A 187 7.27 -7.45 0.41
CA ASN A 187 6.87 -7.73 -0.97
C ASN A 187 6.68 -9.23 -1.21
N ALA A 188 7.57 -10.09 -0.71
CA ALA A 188 7.41 -11.54 -0.81
C ALA A 188 6.10 -12.03 -0.19
N SER A 189 5.72 -11.51 0.98
CA SER A 189 4.46 -11.85 1.67
C SER A 189 3.20 -11.48 0.87
N ARG A 190 3.32 -10.62 -0.16
CA ARG A 190 2.19 -10.22 -1.02
C ARG A 190 2.09 -11.03 -2.31
N THR A 191 2.97 -11.98 -2.52
CA THR A 191 2.97 -12.79 -3.75
C THR A 191 1.97 -13.94 -3.77
N MET A 192 1.43 -14.33 -2.61
CA MET A 192 0.66 -15.57 -2.41
C MET A 192 1.49 -16.84 -2.66
N MET A 193 2.83 -16.73 -2.62
CA MET A 193 3.76 -17.85 -2.79
C MET A 193 4.71 -18.00 -1.60
N PHE A 194 4.68 -17.07 -0.66
CA PHE A 194 5.62 -16.99 0.44
C PHE A 194 4.99 -17.45 1.76
N ASP A 195 5.64 -18.41 2.42
CA ASP A 195 5.28 -18.84 3.77
C ASP A 195 5.76 -17.78 4.78
N ILE A 196 4.82 -17.06 5.35
CA ILE A 196 5.11 -15.96 6.28
C ILE A 196 5.60 -16.45 7.65
N HIS A 197 5.44 -17.72 7.98
CA HIS A 197 5.87 -18.32 9.24
C HIS A 197 7.30 -18.87 9.16
N ASN A 198 7.62 -19.55 8.04
CA ASN A 198 8.93 -20.14 7.78
C ASN A 198 9.88 -19.26 6.98
N LEU A 199 9.41 -18.09 6.50
CA LEU A 199 10.16 -17.09 5.74
C LEU A 199 10.85 -17.67 4.49
N CYS A 200 10.11 -18.47 3.75
CA CYS A 200 10.58 -19.11 2.52
C CYS A 200 9.46 -19.22 1.47
N TRP A 201 9.86 -19.42 0.22
CA TRP A 201 8.91 -19.75 -0.84
C TRP A 201 8.23 -21.10 -0.53
N ASP A 202 6.89 -21.14 -0.57
CA ASP A 202 6.13 -22.35 -0.29
C ASP A 202 6.11 -23.28 -1.51
N LYS A 203 6.73 -24.45 -1.38
CA LYS A 203 6.90 -25.42 -2.46
C LYS A 203 5.55 -25.93 -3.01
N LYS A 204 4.57 -26.16 -2.14
CA LYS A 204 3.27 -26.69 -2.57
C LYS A 204 2.49 -25.68 -3.42
N ILE A 205 2.58 -24.39 -3.09
CA ILE A 205 1.91 -23.33 -3.86
C ILE A 205 2.62 -23.10 -5.19
N ILE A 206 3.97 -22.99 -5.20
CA ILE A 206 4.71 -22.81 -6.45
C ILE A 206 4.56 -24.01 -7.39
N GLU A 207 4.52 -25.23 -6.86
CA GLU A 207 4.23 -26.45 -7.64
C GLU A 207 2.80 -26.45 -8.19
N TYR A 208 1.80 -26.00 -7.40
CA TYR A 208 0.42 -25.88 -7.86
C TYR A 208 0.29 -24.98 -9.10
N PHE A 209 1.02 -23.88 -9.15
CA PHE A 209 1.03 -22.95 -10.29
C PHE A 209 2.08 -23.30 -11.35
N ASP A 210 2.80 -24.42 -11.18
CA ASP A 210 3.91 -24.85 -12.06
C ASP A 210 4.94 -23.73 -12.28
N ILE A 211 5.38 -23.10 -11.18
CA ILE A 211 6.36 -22.01 -11.17
C ILE A 211 7.74 -22.60 -10.81
N PRO A 212 8.74 -22.52 -11.69
CA PRO A 212 10.09 -22.97 -11.38
C PRO A 212 10.74 -22.10 -10.28
N GLU A 213 11.21 -22.72 -9.20
CA GLU A 213 11.81 -22.00 -8.04
C GLU A 213 13.02 -21.13 -8.47
N VAL A 214 13.74 -21.53 -9.53
CA VAL A 214 14.89 -20.79 -10.07
C VAL A 214 14.54 -19.38 -10.58
N MET A 215 13.26 -19.09 -10.83
CA MET A 215 12.79 -17.76 -11.21
C MET A 215 12.62 -16.80 -10.03
N LEU A 216 12.52 -17.33 -8.80
CA LEU A 216 12.15 -16.56 -7.63
C LEU A 216 13.35 -15.82 -7.05
N PRO A 217 13.19 -14.57 -6.60
CA PRO A 217 14.28 -13.80 -6.00
C PRO A 217 14.67 -14.35 -4.62
N GLN A 218 15.90 -14.07 -4.21
CA GLN A 218 16.29 -14.24 -2.81
C GLN A 218 15.46 -13.28 -1.95
N VAL A 219 14.99 -13.73 -0.80
CA VAL A 219 14.23 -12.89 0.12
C VAL A 219 15.10 -12.48 1.29
N LYS A 220 15.04 -11.18 1.66
CA LYS A 220 15.85 -10.58 2.74
C LYS A 220 14.97 -9.68 3.64
N PRO A 221 15.46 -9.30 4.84
CA PRO A 221 14.83 -8.26 5.66
C PRO A 221 14.69 -6.94 4.90
N SER A 222 13.67 -6.13 5.22
CA SER A 222 13.38 -4.87 4.53
C SER A 222 14.51 -3.83 4.68
N GLY A 223 15.18 -3.80 5.84
CA GLY A 223 16.31 -2.90 6.12
C GLY A 223 17.62 -3.68 6.17
N CYS A 224 18.25 -3.92 5.04
CA CYS A 224 19.59 -4.50 4.92
C CYS A 224 20.25 -4.04 3.62
N VAL A 225 21.56 -4.15 3.51
CA VAL A 225 22.28 -3.86 2.25
C VAL A 225 22.01 -4.99 1.26
N TYR A 226 21.27 -4.69 0.21
CA TYR A 226 20.95 -5.61 -0.88
C TYR A 226 22.08 -5.69 -1.91
N GLY A 227 22.73 -4.55 -2.17
CA GLY A 227 23.80 -4.35 -3.15
C GLY A 227 24.11 -2.87 -3.29
N TYR A 228 24.79 -2.54 -4.39
CA TYR A 228 25.18 -1.16 -4.69
C TYR A 228 24.70 -0.77 -6.08
N THR A 229 24.34 0.51 -6.25
CA THR A 229 24.03 1.02 -7.58
C THR A 229 25.25 0.94 -8.49
N GLU A 230 25.00 0.69 -9.76
CA GLU A 230 26.08 0.71 -10.75
C GLU A 230 26.60 2.15 -10.92
N ASN A 231 27.93 2.27 -10.96
CA ASN A 231 28.63 3.57 -10.91
C ASN A 231 28.20 4.54 -12.02
N SER A 232 27.91 4.04 -13.23
CA SER A 232 27.54 4.90 -14.36
C SER A 232 26.17 5.56 -14.23
N LEU A 233 25.33 5.09 -13.31
CA LEU A 233 23.99 5.68 -13.09
C LEU A 233 24.04 7.00 -12.31
N PHE A 234 24.95 7.10 -11.34
CA PHE A 234 24.99 8.21 -10.37
C PHE A 234 26.36 8.90 -10.29
N GLY A 235 27.38 8.40 -11.04
CA GLY A 235 28.76 8.86 -10.90
C GLY A 235 29.41 8.42 -9.59
N GLY A 236 28.85 7.40 -8.94
CA GLY A 236 29.31 6.78 -7.69
C GLY A 236 28.42 5.60 -7.31
N CYS A 237 28.89 4.76 -6.40
CA CYS A 237 28.16 3.58 -5.91
C CYS A 237 27.40 3.95 -4.64
N ILE A 238 26.06 3.88 -4.68
CA ILE A 238 25.19 4.15 -3.53
C ILE A 238 24.67 2.80 -2.99
N PRO A 239 24.77 2.51 -1.67
CA PRO A 239 24.18 1.29 -1.11
C PRO A 239 22.65 1.31 -1.26
N ILE A 240 22.09 0.24 -1.82
CA ILE A 240 20.66 -0.04 -1.83
C ILE A 240 20.37 -0.79 -0.53
N ALA A 241 19.78 -0.13 0.45
CA ALA A 241 19.75 -0.63 1.82
C ALA A 241 18.37 -0.70 2.48
N GLY A 242 17.32 -0.35 1.75
CA GLY A 242 15.93 -0.49 2.19
C GLY A 242 15.05 -0.89 1.02
N ALA A 243 14.15 -1.85 1.25
CA ALA A 243 13.07 -2.18 0.33
C ALA A 243 11.83 -2.58 1.13
N ALA A 244 10.67 -2.03 0.80
CA ALA A 244 9.41 -2.43 1.41
C ALA A 244 8.22 -2.09 0.52
N GLY A 245 7.18 -2.91 0.58
CA GLY A 245 5.88 -2.58 0.01
C GLY A 245 5.33 -1.27 0.59
N ASP A 246 4.63 -0.50 -0.24
CA ASP A 246 4.18 0.86 0.08
C ASP A 246 3.46 1.00 1.43
N GLN A 247 2.58 0.06 1.75
CA GLN A 247 1.79 0.12 2.98
C GLN A 247 2.61 -0.25 4.21
N GLN A 248 3.54 -1.21 4.09
CA GLN A 248 4.47 -1.57 5.16
C GLN A 248 5.53 -0.47 5.37
N ALA A 249 6.01 0.14 4.30
CA ALA A 249 6.87 1.31 4.38
C ALA A 249 6.17 2.47 5.11
N ALA A 250 4.90 2.74 4.79
CA ALA A 250 4.11 3.76 5.48
C ALA A 250 3.93 3.44 6.98
N LEU A 251 3.68 2.17 7.34
CA LEU A 251 3.61 1.74 8.75
C LEU A 251 4.92 2.05 9.49
N PHE A 252 6.06 1.73 8.86
CA PHE A 252 7.38 2.00 9.40
C PHE A 252 7.68 3.51 9.49
N GLY A 253 7.32 4.29 8.45
CA GLY A 253 7.48 5.74 8.41
C GLY A 253 6.61 6.48 9.43
N GLN A 254 5.45 5.91 9.79
CA GLN A 254 4.61 6.36 10.90
C GLN A 254 5.17 5.95 12.27
N CYS A 255 6.32 5.29 12.32
CA CYS A 255 6.89 4.74 13.56
C CYS A 255 5.89 3.86 14.34
N CYS A 256 5.14 3.00 13.63
CA CYS A 256 4.25 2.01 14.23
C CYS A 256 5.03 0.72 14.51
N PHE A 257 5.86 0.73 15.55
CA PHE A 257 6.79 -0.36 15.85
C PHE A 257 6.29 -1.33 16.92
N ASP A 258 5.28 -0.93 17.68
CA ASP A 258 4.74 -1.71 18.78
C ASP A 258 3.38 -2.30 18.41
N ALA A 259 3.04 -3.46 19.02
CA ALA A 259 1.74 -4.09 18.81
C ALA A 259 0.59 -3.14 19.21
N GLY A 260 -0.43 -3.03 18.38
CA GLY A 260 -1.58 -2.13 18.56
C GLY A 260 -1.37 -0.74 17.92
N GLU A 261 -0.15 -0.39 17.49
CA GLU A 261 0.03 0.83 16.69
C GLU A 261 -0.51 0.63 15.29
N VAL A 262 -1.32 1.58 14.85
CA VAL A 262 -2.06 1.50 13.57
C VAL A 262 -1.90 2.78 12.77
N LYS A 263 -1.82 2.61 11.47
CA LYS A 263 -1.89 3.72 10.51
C LYS A 263 -3.04 3.54 9.52
N ASN A 264 -3.55 4.64 8.99
CA ASN A 264 -4.44 4.68 7.83
C ASN A 264 -3.92 5.67 6.79
N THR A 265 -3.63 5.18 5.59
CA THR A 265 -3.26 6.02 4.45
C THR A 265 -4.50 6.35 3.64
N TYR A 266 -4.90 7.64 3.62
CA TYR A 266 -6.06 8.16 2.90
C TYR A 266 -5.67 8.59 1.47
N GLY A 267 -5.78 7.67 0.53
CA GLY A 267 -5.57 7.89 -0.90
C GLY A 267 -6.88 7.80 -1.70
N THR A 268 -6.83 7.25 -2.90
CA THR A 268 -8.01 6.87 -3.72
C THR A 268 -8.90 5.91 -2.95
N GLY A 269 -8.31 4.88 -2.33
CA GLY A 269 -8.86 4.08 -1.25
C GLY A 269 -8.19 4.40 0.07
N CYS A 270 -8.53 3.66 1.15
CA CYS A 270 -7.77 3.69 2.39
C CYS A 270 -7.15 2.32 2.65
N PHE A 271 -5.93 2.35 3.16
CA PHE A 271 -5.20 1.14 3.56
C PHE A 271 -4.79 1.26 5.01
N LEU A 272 -5.39 0.41 5.84
CA LEU A 272 -5.15 0.33 7.27
C LEU A 272 -4.19 -0.80 7.56
N LEU A 273 -3.12 -0.53 8.29
CA LEU A 273 -2.23 -1.55 8.81
C LEU A 273 -2.07 -1.36 10.31
N MET A 274 -2.25 -2.45 11.05
CA MET A 274 -1.99 -2.53 12.49
C MET A 274 -0.84 -3.49 12.74
N ASN A 275 0.20 -3.04 13.44
CA ASN A 275 1.26 -3.90 13.92
C ASN A 275 0.71 -4.88 14.97
N THR A 276 0.94 -6.18 14.81
CA THR A 276 0.49 -7.24 15.73
C THR A 276 1.64 -7.88 16.53
N GLY A 277 2.85 -7.30 16.42
CA GLY A 277 4.06 -7.82 17.04
C GLY A 277 4.50 -9.13 16.39
N ASP A 278 4.88 -10.10 17.22
CA ASP A 278 5.34 -11.43 16.81
C ASP A 278 4.22 -12.42 16.44
N LYS A 279 2.95 -11.97 16.48
CA LYS A 279 1.79 -12.81 16.18
C LYS A 279 1.29 -12.61 14.76
N ALA A 280 1.38 -13.65 13.94
CA ALA A 280 0.62 -13.76 12.71
C ALA A 280 -0.86 -14.06 13.03
N VAL A 281 -1.69 -13.03 13.13
CA VAL A 281 -3.11 -13.17 13.48
C VAL A 281 -3.88 -13.67 12.26
N GLU A 282 -4.45 -14.87 12.33
CA GLU A 282 -5.34 -15.38 11.26
C GLU A 282 -6.71 -14.71 11.36
N SER A 283 -7.04 -13.87 10.37
CA SER A 283 -8.35 -13.19 10.33
C SER A 283 -9.46 -14.13 9.86
N LYS A 284 -10.60 -14.08 10.58
CA LYS A 284 -11.83 -14.80 10.21
C LYS A 284 -12.83 -13.89 9.48
N ASN A 285 -12.60 -12.58 9.52
CA ASN A 285 -13.48 -11.56 8.93
C ASN A 285 -12.86 -10.89 7.70
N GLY A 286 -11.91 -11.57 7.03
CA GLY A 286 -11.39 -11.15 5.74
C GLY A 286 -10.31 -10.07 5.78
N LEU A 287 -9.71 -9.78 6.92
CA LEU A 287 -8.46 -9.02 6.92
C LEU A 287 -7.31 -9.88 6.40
N LEU A 288 -6.25 -9.23 5.95
CA LEU A 288 -5.05 -9.89 5.48
C LEU A 288 -3.99 -9.86 6.57
N THR A 289 -3.25 -10.96 6.72
CA THR A 289 -2.04 -10.99 7.54
C THR A 289 -0.84 -10.85 6.64
N THR A 290 0.06 -9.93 6.98
CA THR A 290 1.26 -9.64 6.20
C THR A 290 2.45 -9.45 7.14
N ILE A 291 3.67 -9.46 6.59
CA ILE A 291 4.88 -9.15 7.36
C ILE A 291 5.05 -7.63 7.39
N ALA A 292 5.30 -7.07 8.58
CA ALA A 292 5.67 -5.67 8.75
C ALA A 292 7.13 -5.44 8.35
N ALA A 293 7.44 -4.22 7.88
CA ALA A 293 8.81 -3.87 7.53
C ALA A 293 9.72 -3.80 8.78
N GLY A 294 10.94 -4.34 8.67
CA GLY A 294 11.89 -4.39 9.76
C GLY A 294 13.34 -4.39 9.28
N THR A 295 14.26 -4.09 10.21
CA THR A 295 15.70 -3.97 9.93
C THR A 295 16.52 -5.20 10.30
N ASP A 296 15.93 -6.13 11.06
CA ASP A 296 16.58 -7.32 11.62
C ASP A 296 15.82 -8.58 11.22
N ASN A 297 16.33 -9.73 11.65
CA ASN A 297 15.61 -11.00 11.58
C ASN A 297 14.44 -11.11 12.60
N ASP A 298 14.17 -10.03 13.33
CA ASP A 298 13.02 -9.92 14.23
C ASP A 298 11.77 -9.60 13.42
N VAL A 299 11.10 -10.64 12.97
CA VAL A 299 9.93 -10.52 12.10
C VAL A 299 8.70 -10.15 12.91
N GLN A 300 8.10 -9.03 12.55
CA GLN A 300 6.81 -8.61 13.06
C GLN A 300 5.74 -8.78 11.97
N TYR A 301 4.49 -8.93 12.41
CA TYR A 301 3.35 -9.07 11.52
C TYR A 301 2.44 -7.85 11.60
N ALA A 302 1.59 -7.71 10.60
CA ALA A 302 0.55 -6.70 10.57
C ALA A 302 -0.76 -7.28 10.05
N LEU A 303 -1.89 -6.83 10.61
CA LEU A 303 -3.19 -6.98 9.99
C LEU A 303 -3.43 -5.83 9.02
N GLU A 304 -3.94 -6.16 7.84
CA GLU A 304 -4.27 -5.19 6.80
C GLU A 304 -5.76 -5.25 6.45
N GLY A 305 -6.40 -4.08 6.42
CA GLY A 305 -7.73 -3.89 5.86
C GLY A 305 -7.70 -2.83 4.77
N SER A 306 -8.46 -3.05 3.70
CA SER A 306 -8.50 -2.18 2.53
C SER A 306 -9.92 -1.65 2.30
N ILE A 307 -10.03 -0.34 2.13
CA ILE A 307 -11.23 0.38 1.70
C ILE A 307 -11.00 0.81 0.25
N PHE A 308 -11.79 0.30 -0.68
CA PHE A 308 -11.54 0.51 -2.11
C PHE A 308 -11.92 1.92 -2.57
N VAL A 309 -12.91 2.54 -1.94
CA VAL A 309 -13.40 3.88 -2.31
C VAL A 309 -13.35 4.80 -1.11
N ALA A 310 -12.39 5.71 -1.12
CA ALA A 310 -12.25 6.79 -0.15
C ALA A 310 -12.15 8.14 -0.88
N GLY A 311 -10.97 8.65 -1.14
CA GLY A 311 -10.78 9.87 -1.94
C GLY A 311 -11.40 9.79 -3.33
N ALA A 312 -11.53 8.57 -3.90
CA ALA A 312 -12.25 8.33 -5.15
C ALA A 312 -13.72 8.80 -5.09
N GLY A 313 -14.37 8.73 -3.93
CA GLY A 313 -15.73 9.27 -3.75
C GLY A 313 -15.79 10.79 -3.94
N ILE A 314 -14.79 11.51 -3.42
CA ILE A 314 -14.68 12.97 -3.62
C ILE A 314 -14.28 13.32 -5.06
N GLN A 315 -13.39 12.53 -5.68
CA GLN A 315 -13.05 12.69 -7.10
C GLN A 315 -14.29 12.49 -7.97
N TRP A 316 -15.08 11.46 -7.72
CA TRP A 316 -16.34 11.22 -8.42
C TRP A 316 -17.33 12.39 -8.29
N LEU A 317 -17.45 13.00 -7.09
CA LEU A 317 -18.27 14.20 -6.91
C LEU A 317 -17.77 15.40 -7.71
N ARG A 318 -16.45 15.50 -7.93
CA ARG A 318 -15.82 16.55 -8.71
C ARG A 318 -15.95 16.28 -10.21
N ASP A 319 -15.50 15.13 -10.67
CA ASP A 319 -15.22 14.85 -12.09
C ASP A 319 -16.47 14.40 -12.86
N GLU A 320 -17.32 13.56 -12.21
CA GLU A 320 -18.49 12.99 -12.87
C GLU A 320 -19.80 13.71 -12.48
N MET A 321 -19.96 14.00 -11.18
CA MET A 321 -21.16 14.67 -10.70
C MET A 321 -21.13 16.19 -10.83
N ASN A 322 -19.94 16.78 -11.03
CA ASN A 322 -19.73 18.23 -11.13
C ASN A 322 -20.31 19.01 -9.93
N ILE A 323 -20.31 18.42 -8.74
CA ILE A 323 -20.78 19.03 -7.49
C ILE A 323 -19.69 19.91 -6.88
N LEU A 324 -18.42 19.54 -7.08
CA LEU A 324 -17.21 20.21 -6.59
C LEU A 324 -16.35 20.68 -7.76
N GLU A 325 -15.69 21.83 -7.63
CA GLU A 325 -14.65 22.28 -8.56
C GLU A 325 -13.27 21.69 -8.19
N THR A 326 -13.01 21.57 -6.90
CA THR A 326 -11.78 20.98 -6.36
C THR A 326 -12.12 20.06 -5.18
N SER A 327 -11.30 19.04 -4.94
CA SER A 327 -11.48 18.14 -3.80
C SER A 327 -11.40 18.89 -2.45
N ALA A 328 -10.63 19.96 -2.36
CA ALA A 328 -10.51 20.79 -1.15
C ALA A 328 -11.82 21.48 -0.75
N GLN A 329 -12.72 21.77 -1.71
CA GLN A 329 -14.02 22.35 -1.39
C GLN A 329 -14.92 21.42 -0.58
N SER A 330 -14.65 20.11 -0.55
CA SER A 330 -15.44 19.14 0.22
C SER A 330 -15.51 19.50 1.71
N GLU A 331 -14.42 19.95 2.30
CA GLU A 331 -14.39 20.39 3.69
C GLU A 331 -15.31 21.59 3.94
N LYS A 332 -15.26 22.60 3.06
CA LYS A 332 -16.12 23.79 3.17
C LYS A 332 -17.60 23.41 3.11
N TYR A 333 -17.99 22.51 2.20
CA TYR A 333 -19.37 22.03 2.12
C TYR A 333 -19.76 21.24 3.37
N ALA A 334 -18.94 20.32 3.84
CA ALA A 334 -19.21 19.53 5.04
C ALA A 334 -19.42 20.41 6.29
N ARG A 335 -18.58 21.45 6.45
CA ARG A 335 -18.70 22.42 7.57
C ARG A 335 -19.87 23.39 7.43
N SER A 336 -20.47 23.54 6.24
CA SER A 336 -21.60 24.47 6.01
C SER A 336 -22.95 23.94 6.50
N VAL A 337 -23.02 22.68 6.91
CA VAL A 337 -24.22 22.02 7.44
C VAL A 337 -23.90 21.36 8.79
N GLY A 338 -24.87 21.28 9.67
CA GLY A 338 -24.69 20.73 11.02
C GLY A 338 -24.52 19.21 11.05
N ASP A 339 -25.19 18.51 10.10
CA ASP A 339 -25.19 17.05 9.96
C ASP A 339 -25.42 16.65 8.49
N THR A 340 -25.66 15.38 8.21
CA THR A 340 -26.01 14.87 6.87
C THR A 340 -27.50 14.89 6.56
N ALA A 341 -28.35 15.45 7.43
CA ALA A 341 -29.82 15.35 7.37
C ALA A 341 -30.31 13.89 7.23
N GLY A 342 -29.61 12.95 7.86
CA GLY A 342 -29.91 11.51 7.81
C GLY A 342 -29.46 10.79 6.55
N VAL A 343 -28.71 11.44 5.65
CA VAL A 343 -28.17 10.81 4.44
C VAL A 343 -26.93 10.00 4.79
N TYR A 344 -26.88 8.75 4.31
CA TYR A 344 -25.69 7.91 4.31
C TYR A 344 -25.35 7.50 2.88
N VAL A 345 -24.07 7.53 2.55
CA VAL A 345 -23.52 7.07 1.26
C VAL A 345 -22.62 5.87 1.51
N VAL A 346 -22.95 4.73 0.90
CA VAL A 346 -22.09 3.55 0.87
C VAL A 346 -21.40 3.53 -0.50
N PRO A 347 -20.11 3.92 -0.60
CA PRO A 347 -19.47 4.16 -1.89
C PRO A 347 -18.91 2.85 -2.50
N ALA A 348 -19.74 1.84 -2.70
CA ALA A 348 -19.37 0.54 -3.23
C ALA A 348 -19.25 0.54 -4.77
N PHE A 349 -18.46 1.45 -5.37
CA PHE A 349 -18.37 1.59 -6.82
C PHE A 349 -17.83 0.34 -7.52
N THR A 350 -16.93 -0.37 -6.86
CA THR A 350 -16.30 -1.62 -7.32
C THR A 350 -16.59 -2.80 -6.39
N GLY A 351 -17.69 -2.74 -5.65
CA GLY A 351 -17.99 -3.65 -4.56
C GLY A 351 -17.50 -3.13 -3.21
N LEU A 352 -17.73 -3.93 -2.18
CA LEU A 352 -17.24 -3.70 -0.81
C LEU A 352 -16.06 -4.62 -0.52
N GLY A 353 -14.97 -4.05 0.01
CA GLY A 353 -13.82 -4.78 0.53
C GLY A 353 -14.07 -5.36 1.92
N ALA A 354 -13.01 -5.49 2.71
CA ALA A 354 -13.12 -5.94 4.09
C ALA A 354 -14.08 -5.03 4.90
N PRO A 355 -14.91 -5.59 5.78
CA PRO A 355 -15.08 -7.01 6.11
C PRO A 355 -16.07 -7.75 5.21
N TYR A 356 -16.73 -7.08 4.30
CA TYR A 356 -17.91 -7.57 3.59
C TYR A 356 -17.58 -8.48 2.40
N TRP A 357 -16.46 -8.22 1.71
CA TRP A 357 -15.96 -8.96 0.52
C TRP A 357 -17.07 -9.27 -0.51
N ASN A 358 -17.93 -8.29 -0.78
CA ASN A 358 -19.02 -8.41 -1.73
C ASN A 358 -18.70 -7.66 -3.04
N PRO A 359 -18.34 -8.37 -4.13
CA PRO A 359 -18.00 -7.73 -5.40
C PRO A 359 -19.22 -7.22 -6.17
N TYR A 360 -20.43 -7.62 -5.75
CA TYR A 360 -21.70 -7.27 -6.41
C TYR A 360 -22.39 -6.07 -5.79
N ALA A 361 -22.00 -5.67 -4.57
CA ALA A 361 -22.49 -4.43 -3.97
C ALA A 361 -22.19 -3.23 -4.87
N ARG A 362 -23.10 -2.26 -4.88
CA ARG A 362 -22.95 -1.03 -5.68
C ARG A 362 -23.17 0.19 -4.80
N GLY A 363 -22.65 1.34 -5.25
CA GLY A 363 -22.82 2.62 -4.58
C GLY A 363 -24.29 2.86 -4.25
N THR A 364 -24.58 3.06 -2.97
CA THR A 364 -25.96 3.18 -2.45
C THR A 364 -26.06 4.44 -1.61
N VAL A 365 -27.15 5.17 -1.79
CA VAL A 365 -27.51 6.36 -1.00
C VAL A 365 -28.84 6.13 -0.33
N VAL A 366 -28.90 6.30 0.98
CA VAL A 366 -30.14 6.16 1.77
C VAL A 366 -30.40 7.40 2.61
N GLY A 367 -31.63 7.55 3.08
CA GLY A 367 -32.00 8.65 3.98
C GLY A 367 -32.29 9.99 3.29
N ILE A 368 -32.36 10.07 1.98
CA ILE A 368 -32.63 11.29 1.24
C ILE A 368 -34.08 11.78 1.54
N THR A 369 -34.19 13.03 1.97
CA THR A 369 -35.45 13.77 2.12
C THR A 369 -35.42 15.01 1.23
N ARG A 370 -36.58 15.68 1.11
CA ARG A 370 -36.70 16.92 0.32
C ARG A 370 -35.79 18.07 0.83
N GLY A 371 -35.38 18.02 2.10
CA GLY A 371 -34.48 19.01 2.71
C GLY A 371 -33.02 18.80 2.43
N CYS A 372 -32.62 17.65 1.81
CA CYS A 372 -31.24 17.37 1.53
C CYS A 372 -30.68 18.28 0.44
N THR A 373 -29.50 18.81 0.67
CA THR A 373 -28.75 19.66 -0.28
C THR A 373 -27.47 19.00 -0.71
N LYS A 374 -26.79 19.57 -1.71
CA LYS A 374 -25.47 19.09 -2.12
C LYS A 374 -24.44 19.08 -0.97
N ALA A 375 -24.56 19.99 0.00
CA ALA A 375 -23.66 20.04 1.15
C ALA A 375 -23.82 18.81 2.06
N HIS A 376 -25.05 18.39 2.35
CA HIS A 376 -25.34 17.16 3.10
C HIS A 376 -24.79 15.92 2.37
N PHE A 377 -24.92 15.89 1.04
CA PHE A 377 -24.42 14.79 0.23
C PHE A 377 -22.89 14.71 0.22
N VAL A 378 -22.19 15.84 0.02
CA VAL A 378 -20.73 15.92 0.10
C VAL A 378 -20.22 15.49 1.47
N ARG A 379 -20.89 15.96 2.55
CA ARG A 379 -20.59 15.57 3.93
C ARG A 379 -20.76 14.07 4.13
N ALA A 380 -21.84 13.48 3.67
CA ALA A 380 -22.10 12.04 3.79
C ALA A 380 -21.04 11.18 3.08
N VAL A 381 -20.48 11.65 1.94
CA VAL A 381 -19.36 10.98 1.26
C VAL A 381 -18.08 11.09 2.09
N LEU A 382 -17.77 12.22 2.73
CA LEU A 382 -16.62 12.32 3.63
C LEU A 382 -16.81 11.43 4.87
N GLU A 383 -17.98 11.48 5.51
CA GLU A 383 -18.28 10.65 6.68
C GLU A 383 -18.19 9.15 6.39
N SER A 384 -18.53 8.73 5.16
CA SER A 384 -18.42 7.31 4.76
C SER A 384 -17.02 6.72 4.87
N MET A 385 -15.97 7.54 4.69
CA MET A 385 -14.59 7.11 4.86
C MET A 385 -14.30 6.77 6.34
N ALA A 386 -14.83 7.58 7.25
CA ALA A 386 -14.66 7.36 8.69
C ALA A 386 -15.42 6.13 9.18
N TYR A 387 -16.63 5.91 8.69
CA TYR A 387 -17.40 4.71 9.02
C TYR A 387 -16.74 3.42 8.53
N GLN A 388 -16.28 3.39 7.26
CA GLN A 388 -15.56 2.22 6.74
C GLN A 388 -14.28 1.94 7.52
N THR A 389 -13.55 3.00 7.91
CA THR A 389 -12.37 2.89 8.78
C THR A 389 -12.73 2.30 10.14
N TYR A 390 -13.84 2.73 10.75
CA TYR A 390 -14.34 2.16 12.01
C TYR A 390 -14.63 0.66 11.89
N ASP A 391 -15.31 0.23 10.82
CA ASP A 391 -15.63 -1.18 10.61
C ASP A 391 -14.37 -2.06 10.60
N ILE A 392 -13.32 -1.62 9.91
CA ILE A 392 -12.05 -2.35 9.81
C ILE A 392 -11.31 -2.36 11.15
N LEU A 393 -11.15 -1.19 11.79
CA LEU A 393 -10.40 -1.09 13.04
C LEU A 393 -11.07 -1.90 14.17
N LYS A 394 -12.40 -1.94 14.18
CA LYS A 394 -13.15 -2.76 15.16
C LYS A 394 -12.88 -4.24 15.01
N ILE A 395 -12.70 -4.72 13.78
CA ILE A 395 -12.31 -6.12 13.52
C ILE A 395 -10.84 -6.34 13.91
N MET A 396 -9.95 -5.41 13.60
CA MET A 396 -8.54 -5.50 14.00
C MET A 396 -8.40 -5.64 15.53
N GLU A 397 -9.11 -4.82 16.31
CA GLU A 397 -9.14 -4.94 17.78
C GLU A 397 -9.65 -6.31 18.22
N ASN A 398 -10.82 -6.73 17.70
CA ASN A 398 -11.47 -7.96 18.11
C ASN A 398 -10.64 -9.22 17.79
N GLU A 399 -9.97 -9.25 16.63
CA GLU A 399 -9.20 -10.43 16.20
C GLU A 399 -7.79 -10.48 16.78
N SER A 400 -7.13 -9.33 16.95
CA SER A 400 -5.82 -9.27 17.58
C SER A 400 -5.87 -9.39 19.08
N GLY A 401 -6.99 -8.96 19.71
CA GLY A 401 -7.12 -8.81 21.16
C GLY A 401 -6.28 -7.66 21.71
N VAL A 402 -5.88 -6.70 20.85
CA VAL A 402 -5.07 -5.54 21.21
C VAL A 402 -5.88 -4.28 20.99
N ASP A 403 -6.00 -3.43 22.02
CA ASP A 403 -6.67 -2.15 21.94
C ASP A 403 -5.90 -1.18 21.00
N ILE A 404 -6.64 -0.36 20.26
CA ILE A 404 -6.10 0.68 19.40
C ILE A 404 -6.28 2.04 20.10
N PRO A 405 -5.26 2.57 20.80
CA PRO A 405 -5.41 3.79 21.58
C PRO A 405 -5.38 5.05 20.71
N LYS A 406 -4.80 4.98 19.52
CA LYS A 406 -4.60 6.12 18.61
C LYS A 406 -4.56 5.64 17.17
N LEU A 407 -5.02 6.49 16.25
CA LEU A 407 -4.90 6.28 14.81
C LEU A 407 -3.91 7.29 14.22
N LYS A 408 -2.82 6.82 13.62
CA LYS A 408 -1.91 7.67 12.83
C LYS A 408 -2.41 7.73 11.39
N VAL A 409 -2.43 8.93 10.80
CA VAL A 409 -3.01 9.15 9.46
C VAL A 409 -2.05 9.87 8.53
N ASP A 410 -2.11 9.50 7.25
CA ASP A 410 -1.36 10.13 6.18
C ASP A 410 -2.12 10.08 4.84
N GLY A 411 -1.47 10.49 3.77
CA GLY A 411 -2.07 10.57 2.44
C GLY A 411 -2.84 11.86 2.20
N GLY A 412 -3.29 12.05 0.96
CA GLY A 412 -3.85 13.33 0.48
C GLY A 412 -5.10 13.79 1.22
N ALA A 413 -6.04 12.89 1.51
CA ALA A 413 -7.30 13.24 2.16
C ALA A 413 -7.16 13.44 3.69
N SER A 414 -6.04 13.05 4.31
CA SER A 414 -5.75 13.36 5.71
C SER A 414 -5.57 14.86 5.98
N LYS A 415 -5.39 15.66 4.91
CA LYS A 415 -5.33 17.14 4.99
C LYS A 415 -6.68 17.79 5.28
N ASN A 416 -7.79 17.05 5.15
CA ASN A 416 -9.13 17.53 5.43
C ASN A 416 -9.41 17.43 6.95
N ASP A 417 -9.38 18.56 7.65
CA ASP A 417 -9.53 18.59 9.10
C ASP A 417 -10.95 18.19 9.56
N PHE A 418 -11.98 18.42 8.74
CA PHE A 418 -13.33 17.93 9.05
C PHE A 418 -13.34 16.39 9.09
N LEU A 419 -12.78 15.75 8.06
CA LEU A 419 -12.72 14.30 8.01
C LEU A 419 -11.92 13.71 9.19
N MET A 420 -10.78 14.32 9.54
CA MET A 420 -9.95 13.84 10.66
C MET A 420 -10.64 13.99 12.01
N GLN A 421 -11.33 15.10 12.23
CA GLN A 421 -12.14 15.29 13.45
C GLN A 421 -13.27 14.26 13.53
N PHE A 422 -14.02 14.10 12.43
CA PHE A 422 -15.11 13.13 12.39
C PHE A 422 -14.61 11.69 12.54
N GLN A 423 -13.42 11.38 12.01
CA GLN A 423 -12.76 10.08 12.22
C GLN A 423 -12.46 9.84 13.70
N SER A 424 -11.93 10.85 14.41
CA SER A 424 -11.67 10.78 15.85
C SER A 424 -12.97 10.57 16.63
N ASP A 425 -14.00 11.31 16.28
CA ASP A 425 -15.33 11.22 16.92
C ASP A 425 -15.95 9.82 16.78
N ILE A 426 -15.92 9.25 15.58
CA ILE A 426 -16.51 7.93 15.30
C ILE A 426 -15.72 6.80 15.93
N LEU A 427 -14.38 6.88 15.93
CA LEU A 427 -13.52 5.88 16.56
C LEU A 427 -13.48 6.00 18.09
N ASN A 428 -13.73 7.20 18.62
CA ASN A 428 -13.52 7.55 20.01
C ASN A 428 -12.06 7.36 20.47
N VAL A 429 -11.11 7.69 19.59
CA VAL A 429 -9.67 7.69 19.86
C VAL A 429 -9.01 8.92 19.25
N ASP A 430 -7.83 9.28 19.74
CA ASP A 430 -7.03 10.34 19.13
C ASP A 430 -6.62 9.98 17.69
N VAL A 431 -6.78 10.93 16.76
CA VAL A 431 -6.25 10.84 15.39
C VAL A 431 -5.05 11.77 15.28
N LEU A 432 -3.90 11.21 14.89
CA LEU A 432 -2.63 11.91 14.83
C LEU A 432 -2.17 12.08 13.39
N ARG A 433 -2.01 13.32 12.94
CA ARG A 433 -1.43 13.64 11.64
C ARG A 433 0.01 14.13 11.81
N PRO A 434 1.03 13.49 11.17
CA PRO A 434 2.40 13.92 11.24
C PRO A 434 2.66 15.19 10.39
N GLU A 435 3.76 15.86 10.64
CA GLU A 435 4.25 16.98 9.80
C GLU A 435 4.61 16.48 8.40
N CYS A 436 5.34 15.36 8.30
CA CYS A 436 5.67 14.73 7.03
C CYS A 436 4.57 13.72 6.67
N VAL A 437 3.75 14.03 5.69
CA VAL A 437 2.69 13.14 5.18
C VAL A 437 3.16 12.18 4.10
N GLU A 438 4.41 12.29 3.64
CA GLU A 438 5.06 11.36 2.69
C GLU A 438 5.68 10.16 3.45
N THR A 439 4.89 9.56 4.32
CA THR A 439 5.35 8.53 5.27
C THR A 439 5.81 7.25 4.58
N THR A 440 5.26 6.93 3.41
CA THR A 440 5.67 5.81 2.57
C THR A 440 7.13 5.93 2.15
N ALA A 441 7.49 7.04 1.52
CA ALA A 441 8.87 7.30 1.11
C ALA A 441 9.81 7.46 2.32
N LEU A 442 9.33 8.10 3.38
CA LEU A 442 10.10 8.26 4.62
C LEU A 442 10.40 6.92 5.29
N GLY A 443 9.46 5.98 5.25
CA GLY A 443 9.66 4.63 5.78
C GLY A 443 10.78 3.87 5.05
N ALA A 444 10.80 3.91 3.72
CA ALA A 444 11.89 3.34 2.94
C ALA A 444 13.23 4.02 3.23
N ALA A 445 13.22 5.35 3.41
CA ALA A 445 14.43 6.09 3.82
C ALA A 445 14.90 5.67 5.21
N TYR A 446 14.02 5.51 6.17
CA TYR A 446 14.35 5.06 7.53
C TYR A 446 14.95 3.65 7.54
N LEU A 447 14.36 2.71 6.81
CA LEU A 447 14.89 1.35 6.65
C LEU A 447 16.32 1.37 6.10
N ALA A 448 16.53 2.11 5.00
CA ALA A 448 17.84 2.25 4.38
C ALA A 448 18.85 2.94 5.31
N GLY A 449 18.43 4.01 5.97
CA GLY A 449 19.30 4.78 6.84
C GLY A 449 19.73 4.04 8.09
N ILE A 450 18.85 3.21 8.70
CA ILE A 450 19.23 2.36 9.83
C ILE A 450 20.21 1.27 9.36
N ALA A 451 19.95 0.64 8.22
CA ALA A 451 20.79 -0.44 7.69
C ALA A 451 22.26 0.00 7.42
N VAL A 452 22.49 1.29 7.13
CA VAL A 452 23.87 1.82 6.93
C VAL A 452 24.37 2.64 8.12
N GLY A 453 23.64 2.72 9.23
CA GLY A 453 24.03 3.47 10.42
C GLY A 453 23.88 4.99 10.29
N TYR A 454 23.13 5.48 9.30
CA TYR A 454 22.76 6.90 9.19
C TYR A 454 21.87 7.33 10.36
N TRP A 455 20.85 6.55 10.69
CA TRP A 455 20.17 6.58 11.98
C TRP A 455 20.58 5.33 12.76
N LYS A 456 20.63 5.48 14.09
CA LYS A 456 21.15 4.41 14.95
C LYS A 456 20.17 3.23 15.05
N ASP A 457 18.91 3.53 15.31
CA ASP A 457 17.87 2.53 15.60
C ASP A 457 16.46 3.16 15.45
N LYS A 458 15.41 2.36 15.73
CA LYS A 458 14.00 2.79 15.73
C LYS A 458 13.72 3.96 16.69
N ASP A 459 14.40 4.03 17.84
CA ASP A 459 14.23 5.11 18.81
C ASP A 459 14.82 6.43 18.31
N ASP A 460 15.88 6.38 17.51
CA ASP A 460 16.46 7.56 16.91
C ASP A 460 15.52 8.17 15.85
N ILE A 461 14.87 7.34 15.03
CA ILE A 461 13.89 7.84 14.05
C ILE A 461 12.56 8.27 14.70
N ARG A 462 12.12 7.67 15.80
CA ARG A 462 10.94 8.15 16.55
C ARG A 462 11.07 9.62 16.98
N LYS A 463 12.26 10.10 17.26
CA LYS A 463 12.51 11.51 17.60
C LYS A 463 12.26 12.48 16.44
N ASN A 464 12.34 11.99 15.21
CA ASN A 464 12.05 12.76 14.01
C ASN A 464 10.56 12.80 13.68
N TRP A 465 9.76 11.90 14.27
CA TRP A 465 8.33 11.85 14.03
C TRP A 465 7.64 12.96 14.82
N ALA A 466 7.28 14.03 14.14
CA ALA A 466 6.62 15.19 14.71
C ALA A 466 5.14 15.23 14.32
N ILE A 467 4.29 15.60 15.29
CA ILE A 467 2.85 15.75 15.10
C ILE A 467 2.54 17.15 14.60
N SER A 468 1.86 17.28 13.46
CA SER A 468 1.34 18.56 12.99
C SER A 468 -0.01 18.89 13.62
N ASN A 469 -0.85 17.88 13.82
CA ASN A 469 -2.17 18.05 14.46
C ASN A 469 -2.64 16.78 15.18
N THR A 470 -3.34 16.97 16.30
CA THR A 470 -4.04 15.91 17.03
C THR A 470 -5.51 16.27 17.07
N PHE A 471 -6.37 15.34 16.65
CA PHE A 471 -7.82 15.46 16.72
C PHE A 471 -8.30 14.58 17.87
N HIS A 472 -8.97 15.18 18.83
CA HIS A 472 -9.52 14.51 20.00
C HIS A 472 -11.01 14.24 19.81
N PRO A 473 -11.55 13.12 20.31
CA PRO A 473 -12.99 12.85 20.26
C PRO A 473 -13.77 13.94 21.00
N ASP A 474 -14.79 14.50 20.34
CA ASP A 474 -15.67 15.55 20.90
C ASP A 474 -17.16 15.18 20.80
N LEU A 475 -17.48 14.03 20.18
CA LEU A 475 -18.84 13.55 20.02
C LEU A 475 -19.28 12.71 21.23
N ALA A 476 -20.44 13.06 21.82
CA ALA A 476 -21.02 12.28 22.89
C ALA A 476 -21.36 10.84 22.44
N ASP A 477 -21.18 9.87 23.33
CA ASP A 477 -21.34 8.43 23.00
C ASP A 477 -22.71 8.09 22.40
N ALA A 478 -23.80 8.69 22.91
CA ALA A 478 -25.13 8.46 22.36
C ALA A 478 -25.25 8.89 20.88
N GLY A 479 -24.69 10.06 20.52
CA GLY A 479 -24.69 10.54 19.14
C GLY A 479 -23.84 9.65 18.24
N ARG A 480 -22.66 9.18 18.75
CA ARG A 480 -21.81 8.25 18.04
C ARG A 480 -22.53 6.93 17.72
N GLN A 481 -23.22 6.35 18.71
CA GLN A 481 -23.98 5.11 18.53
C GLN A 481 -25.15 5.27 17.53
N GLU A 482 -25.83 6.42 17.53
CA GLU A 482 -26.88 6.72 16.56
C GLU A 482 -26.33 6.74 15.14
N LEU A 483 -25.20 7.43 14.92
CA LEU A 483 -24.53 7.50 13.62
C LEU A 483 -24.07 6.13 13.13
N LEU A 484 -23.43 5.33 13.99
CA LEU A 484 -22.97 3.98 13.67
C LEU A 484 -24.15 3.04 13.34
N SER A 485 -25.26 3.13 14.09
CA SER A 485 -26.48 2.36 13.80
C SER A 485 -27.08 2.75 12.44
N GLY A 486 -27.02 4.03 12.08
CA GLY A 486 -27.43 4.52 10.77
C GLY A 486 -26.56 3.96 9.64
N TRP A 487 -25.24 3.98 9.84
CA TRP A 487 -24.27 3.39 8.90
C TRP A 487 -24.50 1.89 8.68
N GLU A 488 -24.67 1.12 9.76
CA GLU A 488 -24.93 -0.33 9.67
C GLU A 488 -26.19 -0.63 8.83
N ARG A 489 -27.27 0.17 9.01
CA ARG A 489 -28.49 0.03 8.18
C ARG A 489 -28.23 0.37 6.72
N ALA A 490 -27.40 1.40 6.44
CA ALA A 490 -27.07 1.78 5.08
C ALA A 490 -26.28 0.69 4.35
N VAL A 491 -25.31 0.07 5.02
CA VAL A 491 -24.54 -1.06 4.49
C VAL A 491 -25.44 -2.27 4.23
N LYS A 492 -26.35 -2.60 5.14
CA LYS A 492 -27.35 -3.67 4.91
C LYS A 492 -28.18 -3.42 3.65
N GLY A 493 -28.56 -2.15 3.38
CA GLY A 493 -29.25 -1.77 2.15
C GLY A 493 -28.41 -2.01 0.88
N ALA A 494 -27.11 -1.69 0.91
CA ALA A 494 -26.21 -1.92 -0.19
C ALA A 494 -25.95 -3.41 -0.45
N LEU A 495 -25.88 -4.23 0.62
CA LEU A 495 -25.74 -5.67 0.51
C LEU A 495 -27.03 -6.34 -0.02
N ALA A 496 -28.20 -5.90 0.43
CA ALA A 496 -29.48 -6.40 -0.06
C ALA A 496 -29.68 -6.12 -1.56
N TRP A 497 -29.19 -5.00 -2.06
CA TRP A 497 -29.15 -4.75 -3.52
C TRP A 497 -28.31 -5.77 -4.28
N ALA A 498 -27.23 -6.28 -3.69
CA ALA A 498 -26.33 -7.24 -4.32
C ALA A 498 -26.88 -8.67 -4.36
N GLU A 499 -27.89 -8.98 -3.52
CA GLU A 499 -28.55 -10.32 -3.48
C GLU A 499 -29.71 -10.44 -4.47
N ALA A 500 -30.13 -9.35 -5.12
CA ALA A 500 -31.21 -9.30 -6.10
C ALA A 500 -30.67 -9.51 -7.54
#